data_4b971e01e301630fa60a87124ec7e399
#
_entry.id   4b971e01e301630fa60a87124ec7e399
#
_cell.length_a   1.000
_cell.length_b   1.000
_cell.length_c   1.000
_cell.angle_alpha   90.00
_cell.angle_beta   90.00
_cell.angle_gamma   90.00
#
_symmetry.space_group_name_H-M   'P 1'
#
loop_
_entity.id
_entity.type
_entity.pdbx_description
1 polymer ?
#
loop_
_entity_poly.entity_id
_entity_poly.type
_entity_poly.pdbx_seq_one_letter_code
_entity_poly.pdbx_strand_id
1 'polypeptide(L)'
;IQENMKTQINSNKHYLFSYGTLQLDRVQIETYGRLLEGVKDSLLNYKLDKLKITDDEVIKKSGKEFHPIAMKTGISNDMINGTIYEITEEELDSTDKYEVSNYKRVLETFVSGKKAWIYVAK
;
A
#
# COMPACT_ATOMS: atom_id res chain seq x y z
N ILE A 1 -29.89 12.96 -9.65
CA ILE A 1 -29.34 11.72 -10.22
C ILE A 1 -27.85 11.82 -10.42
N GLN A 2 -27.40 12.91 -11.02
CA GLN A 2 -25.94 13.10 -11.21
C GLN A 2 -25.21 13.28 -9.90
N GLU A 3 -25.81 13.91 -8.93
CA GLU A 3 -25.23 14.02 -7.58
C GLU A 3 -25.06 12.66 -6.94
N ASN A 4 -26.03 11.77 -7.12
CA ASN A 4 -25.92 10.41 -6.63
C ASN A 4 -24.77 9.66 -7.30
N MET A 5 -24.57 9.89 -8.59
CA MET A 5 -23.46 9.28 -9.31
C MET A 5 -22.12 9.79 -8.80
N LYS A 6 -22.00 11.09 -8.52
CA LYS A 6 -20.79 11.66 -7.92
C LYS A 6 -20.51 11.08 -6.55
N THR A 7 -21.54 10.92 -5.74
CA THR A 7 -21.43 10.31 -4.42
C THR A 7 -20.94 8.88 -4.52
N GLN A 8 -21.46 8.11 -5.48
CA GLN A 8 -21.02 6.74 -5.70
C GLN A 8 -19.56 6.66 -6.13
N ILE A 9 -19.14 7.55 -7.04
CA ILE A 9 -17.74 7.62 -7.46
C ILE A 9 -16.84 7.94 -6.27
N ASN A 10 -17.23 8.90 -5.44
CA ASN A 10 -16.46 9.27 -4.25
C ASN A 10 -16.40 8.15 -3.22
N SER A 11 -17.46 7.34 -3.09
CA SER A 11 -17.48 6.21 -2.15
C SER A 11 -16.54 5.08 -2.57
N ASN A 12 -16.09 5.07 -3.83
CA ASN A 12 -15.15 4.07 -4.35
C ASN A 12 -13.69 4.47 -4.14
N LYS A 13 -13.44 5.55 -3.41
CA LYS A 13 -12.08 5.97 -3.10
C LYS A 13 -11.57 5.25 -1.87
N HIS A 14 -10.30 4.87 -1.93
CA HIS A 14 -9.59 4.24 -0.83
C HIS A 14 -8.26 4.94 -0.60
N TYR A 15 -7.71 4.77 0.58
CA TYR A 15 -6.37 5.24 0.92
C TYR A 15 -5.48 4.03 1.13
N LEU A 16 -4.32 4.05 0.50
CA LEU A 16 -3.33 2.98 0.58
C LEU A 16 -2.00 3.54 1.04
N PHE A 17 -1.49 3.01 2.14
CA PHE A 17 -0.14 3.33 2.61
C PHE A 17 0.84 2.34 2.02
N SER A 18 1.86 2.86 1.35
CA SER A 18 2.96 2.05 0.85
C SER A 18 4.27 2.45 1.50
N TYR A 19 5.02 1.44 1.91
CA TYR A 19 6.37 1.58 2.46
C TYR A 19 7.42 0.90 1.59
N GLY A 20 7.03 0.37 0.44
CA GLY A 20 7.87 -0.44 -0.43
C GLY A 20 7.79 -0.05 -1.89
N THR A 21 7.79 -1.06 -2.77
CA THR A 21 7.95 -0.88 -4.21
C THR A 21 6.79 -0.17 -4.90
N LEU A 22 5.60 -0.15 -4.30
CA LEU A 22 4.47 0.61 -4.86
C LEU A 22 4.72 2.12 -4.87
N GLN A 23 5.75 2.60 -4.19
CA GLN A 23 6.18 4.00 -4.24
C GLN A 23 6.99 4.32 -5.51
N LEU A 24 7.44 3.31 -6.25
CA LEU A 24 8.23 3.49 -7.46
C LEU A 24 7.33 3.83 -8.65
N ASP A 25 7.73 4.84 -9.42
CA ASP A 25 6.95 5.32 -10.57
C ASP A 25 6.65 4.20 -11.56
N ARG A 26 7.65 3.38 -11.92
CA ARG A 26 7.43 2.30 -12.88
C ARG A 26 6.45 1.24 -12.38
N VAL A 27 6.48 0.95 -11.06
CA VAL A 27 5.55 -0.02 -10.47
C VAL A 27 4.13 0.53 -10.51
N GLN A 28 3.96 1.82 -10.22
CA GLN A 28 2.67 2.49 -10.32
C GLN A 28 2.12 2.46 -11.74
N ILE A 29 2.95 2.79 -12.73
CA ILE A 29 2.53 2.77 -14.13
C ILE A 29 2.13 1.36 -14.56
N GLU A 30 2.91 0.35 -14.24
CA GLU A 30 2.59 -1.03 -14.61
C GLU A 30 1.37 -1.57 -13.88
N THR A 31 1.17 -1.19 -12.62
CA THR A 31 0.08 -1.72 -11.80
C THR A 31 -1.22 -0.97 -12.02
N TYR A 32 -1.16 0.36 -12.16
CA TYR A 32 -2.35 1.22 -12.20
C TYR A 32 -2.52 1.96 -13.53
N GLY A 33 -1.51 1.98 -14.39
CA GLY A 33 -1.54 2.75 -15.63
C GLY A 33 -1.40 4.25 -15.43
N ARG A 34 -1.00 4.70 -14.24
CA ARG A 34 -0.82 6.12 -13.91
C ARG A 34 0.11 6.29 -12.73
N LEU A 35 0.61 7.51 -12.54
CA LEU A 35 1.30 7.89 -11.31
C LEU A 35 0.26 8.29 -10.25
N LEU A 36 0.50 7.87 -9.01
CA LEU A 36 -0.38 8.16 -7.89
C LEU A 36 0.07 9.45 -7.19
N GLU A 37 -0.90 10.18 -6.67
CA GLU A 37 -0.62 11.31 -5.80
C GLU A 37 -0.71 10.86 -4.35
N GLY A 38 0.28 11.24 -3.54
CA GLY A 38 0.36 10.80 -2.18
C GLY A 38 0.93 11.83 -1.22
N VAL A 39 0.77 11.55 0.06
CA VAL A 39 1.27 12.38 1.16
C VAL A 39 2.06 11.50 2.11
N LYS A 40 3.23 11.97 2.52
CA LYS A 40 4.05 11.24 3.49
C LYS A 40 3.33 11.08 4.80
N ASP A 41 3.45 9.90 5.39
CA ASP A 41 2.87 9.58 6.69
C ASP A 41 3.70 8.49 7.37
N SER A 42 3.34 8.16 8.60
CA SER A 42 4.04 7.16 9.39
C SER A 42 3.04 6.32 10.17
N LEU A 43 3.43 5.09 10.47
CA LEU A 43 2.63 4.17 11.27
C LEU A 43 3.42 3.72 12.48
N LEU A 44 2.87 3.92 13.68
CA LEU A 44 3.47 3.47 14.93
C LEU A 44 3.16 2.01 15.20
N ASN A 45 3.95 1.39 16.07
CA ASN A 45 3.78 0.02 16.55
C ASN A 45 4.10 -1.03 15.50
N TYR A 46 4.83 -0.66 14.45
CA TYR A 46 5.26 -1.56 13.39
C TYR A 46 6.75 -1.36 13.11
N LYS A 47 7.39 -2.41 12.66
CA LYS A 47 8.77 -2.36 12.14
C LYS A 47 8.82 -3.03 10.77
N LEU A 48 9.89 -2.76 10.02
CA LEU A 48 10.14 -3.42 8.74
C LEU A 48 11.11 -4.58 8.94
N ASP A 49 10.80 -5.68 8.25
CA ASP A 49 11.71 -6.80 8.06
C ASP A 49 11.87 -7.02 6.56
N LYS A 50 12.66 -7.98 6.16
CA LYS A 50 12.91 -8.29 4.75
C LYS A 50 12.24 -9.60 4.40
N LEU A 51 11.53 -9.60 3.26
CA LEU A 51 10.93 -10.78 2.66
C LEU A 51 11.65 -11.06 1.35
N LYS A 52 12.18 -12.28 1.20
CA LYS A 52 12.75 -12.72 -0.07
C LYS A 52 11.62 -13.13 -1.01
N ILE A 53 11.59 -12.53 -2.19
CA ILE A 53 10.60 -12.82 -3.22
C ILE A 53 11.15 -13.91 -4.14
N THR A 54 10.37 -14.95 -4.37
CA THR A 54 10.72 -16.05 -5.28
C THR A 54 9.93 -16.03 -6.57
N ASP A 55 8.89 -15.20 -6.66
CA ASP A 55 8.07 -15.05 -7.86
C ASP A 55 8.80 -14.19 -8.88
N ASP A 56 9.19 -14.78 -10.01
CA ASP A 56 9.95 -14.10 -11.05
C ASP A 56 9.19 -12.92 -11.66
N GLU A 57 7.87 -12.99 -11.75
CA GLU A 57 7.05 -11.90 -12.27
C GLU A 57 7.13 -10.66 -11.36
N VAL A 58 7.07 -10.87 -10.05
CA VAL A 58 7.16 -9.78 -9.07
C VAL A 58 8.57 -9.17 -9.09
N ILE A 59 9.61 -10.00 -9.13
CA ILE A 59 11.00 -9.54 -9.22
C ILE A 59 11.19 -8.71 -10.48
N LYS A 60 10.69 -9.18 -11.61
CA LYS A 60 10.80 -8.52 -12.91
C LYS A 60 10.11 -7.15 -12.89
N LYS A 61 8.93 -7.07 -12.30
CA LYS A 61 8.15 -5.83 -12.21
C LYS A 61 8.80 -4.81 -11.27
N SER A 62 9.18 -5.23 -10.07
CA SER A 62 9.75 -4.35 -9.05
C SER A 62 11.25 -4.11 -9.20
N GLY A 63 11.95 -5.03 -9.85
CA GLY A 63 13.41 -5.00 -9.98
C GLY A 63 14.14 -5.35 -8.69
N LYS A 64 13.46 -5.95 -7.71
CA LYS A 64 14.05 -6.28 -6.40
C LYS A 64 13.70 -7.69 -5.99
N GLU A 65 14.71 -8.42 -5.51
CA GLU A 65 14.55 -9.76 -4.96
C GLU A 65 14.04 -9.75 -3.52
N PHE A 66 14.43 -8.74 -2.73
CA PHE A 66 13.98 -8.58 -1.36
C PHE A 66 13.03 -7.40 -1.26
N HIS A 67 11.88 -7.62 -0.60
CA HIS A 67 10.90 -6.58 -0.34
C HIS A 67 10.76 -6.36 1.15
N PRO A 68 10.52 -5.13 1.60
CA PRO A 68 10.21 -4.88 2.99
C PRO A 68 8.86 -5.48 3.36
N ILE A 69 8.74 -5.92 4.59
CA ILE A 69 7.47 -6.44 5.12
C ILE A 69 7.22 -5.83 6.49
N ALA A 70 6.04 -5.25 6.67
CA ALA A 70 5.66 -4.62 7.92
C ALA A 70 5.18 -5.66 8.92
N MET A 71 5.70 -5.59 10.14
CA MET A 71 5.35 -6.50 11.23
C MET A 71 4.92 -5.69 12.44
N LYS A 72 3.74 -6.01 12.97
CA LYS A 72 3.22 -5.35 14.16
C LYS A 72 4.03 -5.74 15.38
N THR A 73 4.52 -4.75 16.12
CA THR A 73 5.32 -4.99 17.34
C THR A 73 4.58 -4.61 18.61
N GLY A 74 3.61 -3.70 18.52
CA GLY A 74 2.95 -3.13 19.70
C GLY A 74 3.83 -2.19 20.50
N ILE A 75 5.03 -1.87 20.01
CA ILE A 75 5.99 -0.98 20.68
C ILE A 75 5.86 0.40 20.05
N SER A 76 5.47 1.41 20.85
CA SER A 76 5.19 2.76 20.34
C SER A 76 6.41 3.47 19.76
N ASN A 77 7.61 3.06 20.12
CA ASN A 77 8.84 3.61 19.55
C ASN A 77 9.17 3.05 18.17
N ASP A 78 8.55 1.93 17.80
CA ASP A 78 8.69 1.39 16.46
C ASP A 78 7.79 2.15 15.50
N MET A 79 8.34 2.52 14.34
CA MET A 79 7.63 3.33 13.36
C MET A 79 8.11 2.99 11.97
N ILE A 80 7.19 2.96 11.01
CA ILE A 80 7.53 2.88 9.61
C ILE A 80 7.07 4.13 8.88
N ASN A 81 7.89 4.59 7.94
CA ASN A 81 7.62 5.74 7.11
C ASN A 81 7.23 5.30 5.71
N GLY A 82 6.35 6.04 5.09
CA GLY A 82 5.90 5.76 3.73
C GLY A 82 5.00 6.86 3.20
N THR A 83 4.14 6.49 2.28
CA THR A 83 3.27 7.45 1.59
C THR A 83 1.86 6.88 1.52
N ILE A 84 0.87 7.72 1.85
CA ILE A 84 -0.54 7.39 1.66
C ILE A 84 -0.99 7.93 0.31
N TYR A 85 -1.53 7.05 -0.53
CA TYR A 85 -2.06 7.38 -1.85
C TYR A 85 -3.57 7.24 -1.86
N GLU A 86 -4.23 8.13 -2.60
CA GLU A 86 -5.66 7.97 -2.90
C GLU A 86 -5.80 7.12 -4.15
N ILE A 87 -6.53 6.02 -4.05
CA ILE A 87 -6.73 5.08 -5.14
C ILE A 87 -8.21 4.73 -5.29
N THR A 88 -8.56 4.18 -6.45
CA THR A 88 -9.91 3.68 -6.71
C THR A 88 -10.06 2.24 -6.19
N GLU A 89 -11.30 1.76 -6.12
CA GLU A 89 -11.55 0.38 -5.74
C GLU A 89 -10.92 -0.61 -6.72
N GLU A 90 -10.96 -0.31 -8.01
CA GLU A 90 -10.31 -1.14 -9.03
C GLU A 90 -8.80 -1.19 -8.83
N GLU A 91 -8.21 -0.07 -8.46
CA GLU A 91 -6.79 0.01 -8.16
C GLU A 91 -6.44 -0.77 -6.89
N LEU A 92 -7.31 -0.77 -5.91
CA LEU A 92 -7.14 -1.58 -4.71
C LEU A 92 -7.12 -3.08 -5.06
N ASP A 93 -8.03 -3.51 -5.93
CA ASP A 93 -8.06 -4.89 -6.43
C ASP A 93 -6.76 -5.24 -7.18
N SER A 94 -6.25 -4.31 -7.99
CA SER A 94 -4.97 -4.48 -8.68
C SER A 94 -3.82 -4.61 -7.70
N THR A 95 -3.86 -3.87 -6.59
CA THR A 95 -2.85 -3.96 -5.54
C THR A 95 -2.89 -5.31 -4.85
N ASP A 96 -4.08 -5.81 -4.55
CA ASP A 96 -4.23 -7.14 -3.94
C ASP A 96 -3.63 -8.24 -4.83
N LYS A 97 -3.73 -8.08 -6.15
CA LYS A 97 -3.13 -9.02 -7.10
C LYS A 97 -1.62 -8.87 -7.22
N TYR A 98 -1.11 -7.63 -7.06
CA TYR A 98 0.33 -7.37 -7.11
C TYR A 98 1.05 -7.94 -5.89
N GLU A 99 0.46 -7.82 -4.70
CA GLU A 99 1.10 -8.26 -3.47
C GLU A 99 1.15 -9.78 -3.38
N VAL A 100 2.30 -10.31 -2.97
CA VAL A 100 2.47 -11.76 -2.86
C VAL A 100 1.72 -12.31 -1.64
N SER A 101 1.50 -13.63 -1.64
CA SER A 101 0.68 -14.31 -0.64
C SER A 101 1.20 -14.23 0.80
N ASN A 102 2.42 -13.74 0.99
CA ASN A 102 3.01 -13.52 2.32
C ASN A 102 2.43 -12.31 3.05
N TYR A 103 1.68 -11.47 2.33
CA TYR A 103 1.07 -10.26 2.89
C TYR A 103 -0.42 -10.45 3.09
N LYS A 104 -0.95 -9.69 4.06
CA LYS A 104 -2.39 -9.49 4.20
C LYS A 104 -2.66 -8.00 4.30
N ARG A 105 -3.82 -7.57 3.86
CA ARG A 105 -4.23 -6.17 3.91
C ARG A 105 -5.04 -5.90 5.17
N VAL A 106 -4.64 -4.91 5.94
CA VAL A 106 -5.35 -4.47 7.15
C VAL A 106 -5.55 -2.95 7.11
N LEU A 107 -6.56 -2.47 7.83
CA LEU A 107 -6.82 -1.04 7.97
C LEU A 107 -6.17 -0.56 9.28
N GLU A 108 -5.42 0.54 9.20
CA GLU A 108 -4.76 1.13 10.37
C GLU A 108 -4.97 2.64 10.39
N THR A 109 -4.75 3.23 11.57
CA THR A 109 -4.77 4.68 11.75
C THR A 109 -3.33 5.17 11.83
N PHE A 110 -2.99 6.17 11.00
CA PHE A 110 -1.63 6.67 10.85
C PHE A 110 -1.41 7.91 11.74
N VAL A 111 -0.16 8.37 11.82
CA VAL A 111 0.21 9.48 12.70
C VAL A 111 -0.61 10.74 12.39
N SER A 112 -0.92 10.99 11.12
CA SER A 112 -1.77 12.11 10.71
C SER A 112 -3.22 12.02 11.18
N GLY A 113 -3.64 10.86 11.68
CA GLY A 113 -5.04 10.57 11.99
C GLY A 113 -5.81 9.94 10.84
N LYS A 114 -5.22 9.85 9.65
CA LYS A 114 -5.86 9.26 8.49
C LYS A 114 -5.86 7.74 8.61
N LYS A 115 -6.95 7.12 8.19
CA LYS A 115 -7.05 5.66 8.10
C LYS A 115 -6.73 5.22 6.67
N ALA A 116 -5.92 4.18 6.55
CA ALA A 116 -5.51 3.67 5.25
C ALA A 116 -5.24 2.17 5.32
N TRP A 117 -5.34 1.53 4.16
CA TRP A 117 -4.95 0.13 4.01
C TRP A 117 -3.42 0.01 4.00
N ILE A 118 -2.93 -1.06 4.59
CA ILE A 118 -1.51 -1.39 4.57
C ILE A 118 -1.38 -2.90 4.41
N TYR A 119 -0.38 -3.34 3.64
CA TYR A 119 -0.06 -4.76 3.50
C TYR A 119 0.99 -5.12 4.52
N VAL A 120 0.69 -6.10 5.36
CA VAL A 120 1.53 -6.51 6.49
C VAL A 120 1.78 -8.01 6.42
N ALA A 121 2.71 -8.51 7.25
CA ALA A 121 2.98 -9.93 7.36
C ALA A 121 1.72 -10.69 7.77
N LYS A 122 1.49 -11.83 7.13
CA LYS A 122 0.41 -12.73 7.53
C LYS A 122 0.65 -13.32 8.90
#